data_b3bb765b9fc76a27dabf9d2bd835cbd5
#
_entry.id   b3bb765b9fc76a27dabf9d2bd835cbd5
#
_cell.length_a   1.000
_cell.length_b   1.000
_cell.length_c   1.000
_cell.angle_alpha   90.00
_cell.angle_beta   90.00
_cell.angle_gamma   90.00
#
_symmetry.space_group_name_H-M   'P 1'
#
loop_
_entity.id
_entity.type
_entity.pdbx_description
1 polymer ?
#
loop_
_entity_poly.entity_id
_entity_poly.type
_entity_poly.pdbx_seq_one_letter_code
_entity_poly.pdbx_strand_id
1 'polypeptide(L)'
;SSFSRSRTAEILGELQTKLYQSSDSIDTIKLFFADLYLQIKERIGRSYTSVDIPFPGNGEIIRIISEKYYLYEIITFISEQAEMILSSLGTTSRESTLENVLRYIKDNYMNNLKLERIAPLFGYNSSYLGKLFTQKMGMNFTAYLDLIRIEASKELLKEGSMKVYEIAEKVGYSNVDYFHTKFKKSEGISPAEYRRKLR
;
A
#
# COMPACT_ATOMS: atom_id res chain seq x y z
N SER A 1 7.04 6.22 -2.18
CA SER A 1 6.58 7.40 -2.97
C SER A 1 7.60 8.55 -3.01
N SER A 2 8.29 8.92 -1.91
CA SER A 2 9.34 9.95 -1.95
C SER A 2 10.53 9.55 -2.82
N PHE A 3 10.95 8.30 -2.77
CA PHE A 3 12.01 7.75 -3.63
C PHE A 3 11.66 7.83 -5.12
N SER A 4 10.43 7.48 -5.49
CA SER A 4 9.97 7.56 -6.88
C SER A 4 9.97 9.00 -7.41
N ARG A 5 9.53 9.97 -6.59
CA ARG A 5 9.53 11.41 -6.93
C ARG A 5 10.94 11.95 -7.12
N SER A 6 11.83 11.65 -6.17
CA SER A 6 13.24 12.05 -6.26
C SER A 6 13.91 11.49 -7.52
N ARG A 7 13.66 10.22 -7.83
CA ARG A 7 14.21 9.58 -9.02
C ARG A 7 13.64 10.15 -10.33
N THR A 8 12.37 10.46 -10.36
CA THR A 8 11.73 11.11 -11.54
C THR A 8 12.33 12.49 -11.78
N ALA A 9 12.48 13.30 -10.73
CA ALA A 9 13.09 14.63 -10.84
C ALA A 9 14.55 14.55 -11.31
N GLU A 10 15.34 13.60 -10.82
CA GLU A 10 16.72 13.34 -11.25
C GLU A 10 16.78 13.00 -12.76
N ILE A 11 15.95 12.05 -13.21
CA ILE A 11 15.90 11.63 -14.63
C ILE A 11 15.49 12.81 -15.53
N LEU A 12 14.49 13.59 -15.15
CA LEU A 12 14.04 14.75 -15.92
C LEU A 12 15.13 15.83 -15.97
N GLY A 13 15.87 16.06 -14.90
CA GLY A 13 17.00 16.98 -14.85
C GLY A 13 18.17 16.54 -15.76
N GLU A 14 18.51 15.26 -15.74
CA GLU A 14 19.52 14.70 -16.65
C GLU A 14 19.08 14.82 -18.13
N LEU A 15 17.82 14.50 -18.42
CA LEU A 15 17.24 14.61 -19.76
C LEU A 15 17.25 16.07 -20.24
N GLN A 16 16.84 17.00 -19.39
CA GLN A 16 16.88 18.44 -19.69
C GLN A 16 18.30 18.90 -20.04
N THR A 17 19.29 18.50 -19.25
CA THR A 17 20.69 18.86 -19.48
C THR A 17 21.18 18.32 -20.84
N LYS A 18 20.87 17.07 -21.16
CA LYS A 18 21.24 16.46 -22.46
C LYS A 18 20.57 17.16 -23.63
N LEU A 19 19.29 17.51 -23.51
CA LEU A 19 18.56 18.19 -24.57
C LEU A 19 19.03 19.63 -24.79
N TYR A 20 19.48 20.34 -23.75
CA TYR A 20 20.13 21.65 -23.93
C TYR A 20 21.48 21.57 -24.64
N GLN A 21 22.14 20.41 -24.54
CA GLN A 21 23.43 20.16 -25.23
C GLN A 21 23.24 19.56 -26.62
N SER A 22 22.04 19.10 -26.98
CA SER A 22 21.73 18.55 -28.28
C SER A 22 21.58 19.67 -29.33
N SER A 23 21.75 19.33 -30.57
CA SER A 23 21.47 20.21 -31.72
C SER A 23 20.04 20.04 -32.27
N ASP A 24 19.17 19.36 -31.50
CA ASP A 24 17.81 19.08 -31.94
C ASP A 24 16.95 20.37 -31.96
N SER A 25 16.10 20.48 -32.97
CA SER A 25 15.14 21.56 -33.04
C SER A 25 14.08 21.44 -31.94
N ILE A 26 13.51 22.54 -31.51
CA ILE A 26 12.42 22.53 -30.52
C ILE A 26 11.23 21.67 -30.98
N ASP A 27 10.95 21.62 -32.27
CA ASP A 27 9.87 20.79 -32.83
C ASP A 27 10.18 19.29 -32.72
N THR A 28 11.43 18.91 -32.96
CA THR A 28 11.90 17.52 -32.71
C THR A 28 11.74 17.14 -31.25
N ILE A 29 12.10 18.04 -30.32
CA ILE A 29 11.96 17.84 -28.88
C ILE A 29 10.49 17.73 -28.47
N LYS A 30 9.59 18.56 -29.04
CA LYS A 30 8.15 18.49 -28.83
C LYS A 30 7.57 17.14 -29.24
N LEU A 31 7.93 16.65 -30.43
CA LEU A 31 7.50 15.35 -30.94
C LEU A 31 7.97 14.22 -30.02
N PHE A 32 9.23 14.26 -29.58
CA PHE A 32 9.79 13.29 -28.65
C PHE A 32 8.98 13.23 -27.35
N PHE A 33 8.68 14.36 -26.72
CA PHE A 33 7.93 14.39 -25.46
C PHE A 33 6.45 14.00 -25.63
N ALA A 34 5.82 14.35 -26.76
CA ALA A 34 4.47 13.92 -27.05
C ALA A 34 4.40 12.39 -27.18
N ASP A 35 5.31 11.80 -27.96
CA ASP A 35 5.39 10.34 -28.11
C ASP A 35 5.70 9.64 -26.79
N LEU A 36 6.70 10.10 -26.05
CA LEU A 36 7.07 9.57 -24.74
C LEU A 36 5.88 9.59 -23.77
N TYR A 37 5.14 10.70 -23.72
CA TYR A 37 3.96 10.80 -22.85
C TYR A 37 2.87 9.80 -23.23
N LEU A 38 2.56 9.67 -24.53
CA LEU A 38 1.55 8.75 -25.02
C LEU A 38 1.92 7.28 -24.72
N GLN A 39 3.19 6.92 -24.87
CA GLN A 39 3.69 5.58 -24.52
C GLN A 39 3.56 5.31 -23.01
N ILE A 40 3.92 6.28 -22.18
CA ILE A 40 3.77 6.17 -20.71
C ILE A 40 2.29 5.99 -20.34
N LYS A 41 1.40 6.82 -20.90
CA LYS A 41 -0.05 6.74 -20.67
C LYS A 41 -0.60 5.36 -21.04
N GLU A 42 -0.25 4.84 -22.22
CA GLU A 42 -0.70 3.53 -22.66
C GLU A 42 -0.18 2.41 -21.74
N ARG A 43 1.10 2.45 -21.37
CA ARG A 43 1.73 1.45 -20.50
C ARG A 43 1.10 1.44 -19.10
N ILE A 44 0.83 2.62 -18.55
CA ILE A 44 0.16 2.75 -17.26
C ILE A 44 -1.28 2.24 -17.35
N GLY A 45 -2.05 2.61 -18.38
CA GLY A 45 -3.41 2.14 -18.58
C GLY A 45 -3.52 0.62 -18.68
N ARG A 46 -2.52 -0.04 -19.31
CA ARG A 46 -2.46 -1.51 -19.35
C ARG A 46 -2.08 -2.14 -18.01
N SER A 47 -1.22 -1.49 -17.22
CA SER A 47 -0.67 -2.06 -15.98
C SER A 47 -1.55 -1.77 -14.75
N TYR A 48 -2.37 -0.73 -14.78
CA TYR A 48 -3.17 -0.24 -13.65
C TYR A 48 -4.63 -0.02 -14.06
N THR A 49 -5.28 -1.07 -14.52
CA THR A 49 -6.67 -1.04 -15.03
C THR A 49 -7.72 -0.67 -13.99
N SER A 50 -7.41 -0.80 -12.70
CA SER A 50 -8.31 -0.46 -11.58
C SER A 50 -8.13 0.97 -11.05
N VAL A 51 -7.21 1.74 -11.61
CA VAL A 51 -6.91 3.11 -11.16
C VAL A 51 -7.43 4.09 -12.18
N ASP A 52 -8.32 4.97 -11.76
CA ASP A 52 -8.71 6.11 -12.59
C ASP A 52 -7.65 7.21 -12.47
N ILE A 53 -6.82 7.31 -13.50
CA ILE A 53 -5.81 8.38 -13.63
C ILE A 53 -6.37 9.39 -14.62
N PRO A 54 -6.54 10.67 -14.21
CA PRO A 54 -7.15 11.70 -15.05
C PRO A 54 -6.19 12.17 -16.15
N PHE A 55 -5.85 11.27 -17.08
CA PHE A 55 -5.02 11.62 -18.23
C PHE A 55 -5.78 12.57 -19.17
N PRO A 56 -5.14 13.66 -19.61
CA PRO A 56 -5.67 14.44 -20.74
C PRO A 56 -5.85 13.59 -21.99
N GLY A 57 -6.76 13.99 -22.89
CA GLY A 57 -6.95 13.32 -24.17
C GLY A 57 -5.69 13.35 -25.03
N ASN A 58 -5.48 12.37 -25.91
CA ASN A 58 -4.26 12.29 -26.72
C ASN A 58 -4.05 13.55 -27.57
N GLY A 59 -5.10 14.04 -28.22
CA GLY A 59 -5.03 15.29 -29.00
C GLY A 59 -4.76 16.53 -28.13
N GLU A 60 -5.26 16.53 -26.91
CA GLU A 60 -5.01 17.62 -25.96
C GLU A 60 -3.54 17.68 -25.52
N ILE A 61 -2.92 16.52 -25.24
CA ILE A 61 -1.50 16.45 -24.91
C ILE A 61 -0.63 16.98 -26.03
N ILE A 62 -0.89 16.53 -27.28
CA ILE A 62 -0.16 17.00 -28.45
C ILE A 62 -0.30 18.51 -28.58
N ARG A 63 -1.51 19.05 -28.42
CA ARG A 63 -1.77 20.49 -28.47
C ARG A 63 -1.00 21.25 -27.39
N ILE A 64 -1.10 20.81 -26.11
CA ILE A 64 -0.41 21.47 -24.99
C ILE A 64 1.10 21.53 -25.23
N ILE A 65 1.72 20.42 -25.67
CA ILE A 65 3.17 20.37 -25.91
C ILE A 65 3.54 21.22 -27.12
N SER A 66 2.72 21.23 -28.21
CA SER A 66 3.00 22.02 -29.41
C SER A 66 2.95 23.53 -29.16
N GLU A 67 2.14 23.99 -28.22
CA GLU A 67 2.01 25.39 -27.83
C GLU A 67 3.18 25.93 -26.97
N LYS A 68 4.07 25.05 -26.48
CA LYS A 68 5.23 25.47 -25.67
C LYS A 68 6.34 26.07 -26.58
N TYR A 69 6.96 27.13 -26.11
CA TYR A 69 8.04 27.80 -26.85
C TYR A 69 9.44 27.39 -26.37
N TYR A 70 9.55 27.01 -25.08
CA TYR A 70 10.84 26.75 -24.46
C TYR A 70 10.89 25.33 -23.86
N LEU A 71 12.08 24.72 -23.88
CA LEU A 71 12.29 23.39 -23.32
C LEU A 71 11.87 23.30 -21.84
N TYR A 72 12.15 24.32 -21.04
CA TYR A 72 11.78 24.30 -19.61
C TYR A 72 10.26 24.20 -19.39
N GLU A 73 9.44 24.77 -20.27
CA GLU A 73 7.97 24.70 -20.18
C GLU A 73 7.47 23.27 -20.44
N ILE A 74 8.12 22.56 -21.39
CA ILE A 74 7.82 21.15 -21.68
C ILE A 74 8.21 20.30 -20.48
N ILE A 75 9.42 20.49 -19.93
CA ILE A 75 9.90 19.75 -18.74
C ILE A 75 9.01 20.01 -17.53
N THR A 76 8.58 21.25 -17.28
CA THR A 76 7.67 21.59 -16.21
C THR A 76 6.34 20.86 -16.38
N PHE A 77 5.73 20.90 -17.55
CA PHE A 77 4.49 20.18 -17.83
C PHE A 77 4.63 18.66 -17.61
N ILE A 78 5.70 18.04 -18.11
CA ILE A 78 5.95 16.60 -17.90
C ILE A 78 6.15 16.28 -16.42
N SER A 79 6.83 17.16 -15.68
CA SER A 79 7.02 16.99 -14.23
C SER A 79 5.70 17.04 -13.46
N GLU A 80 4.81 17.97 -13.81
CA GLU A 80 3.46 18.09 -13.23
C GLU A 80 2.61 16.85 -13.53
N GLN A 81 2.67 16.35 -14.77
CA GLN A 81 1.98 15.13 -15.16
C GLN A 81 2.52 13.90 -14.42
N ALA A 82 3.84 13.78 -14.29
CA ALA A 82 4.47 12.70 -13.53
C ALA A 82 4.05 12.73 -12.04
N GLU A 83 3.99 13.92 -11.44
CA GLU A 83 3.53 14.09 -10.05
C GLU A 83 2.05 13.70 -9.88
N MET A 84 1.18 14.07 -10.81
CA MET A 84 -0.23 13.67 -10.84
C MET A 84 -0.36 12.14 -10.93
N ILE A 85 0.36 11.52 -11.85
CA ILE A 85 0.38 10.06 -12.03
C ILE A 85 0.85 9.36 -10.75
N LEU A 86 1.99 9.80 -10.19
CA LEU A 86 2.55 9.23 -8.97
C LEU A 86 1.62 9.41 -7.76
N SER A 87 0.87 10.52 -7.71
CA SER A 87 -0.12 10.77 -6.67
C SER A 87 -1.32 9.83 -6.81
N SER A 88 -1.84 9.66 -8.02
CA SER A 88 -2.95 8.75 -8.31
C SER A 88 -2.59 7.29 -8.06
N LEU A 89 -1.42 6.85 -8.51
CA LEU A 89 -0.89 5.51 -8.25
C LEU A 89 -0.53 5.32 -6.76
N GLY A 90 -0.07 6.37 -6.09
CA GLY A 90 0.30 6.34 -4.67
C GLY A 90 -0.88 6.11 -3.73
N THR A 91 -2.06 6.60 -4.04
CA THR A 91 -3.29 6.32 -3.29
C THR A 91 -3.73 4.87 -3.44
N THR A 92 -3.74 4.36 -4.66
CA THR A 92 -4.10 2.95 -4.96
C THR A 92 -3.05 1.97 -4.46
N SER A 93 -1.75 2.30 -4.59
CA SER A 93 -0.67 1.49 -4.02
C SER A 93 -0.75 1.41 -2.49
N ARG A 94 -1.21 2.47 -1.81
CA ARG A 94 -1.39 2.45 -0.35
C ARG A 94 -2.54 1.55 0.09
N GLU A 95 -3.65 1.54 -0.63
CA GLU A 95 -4.79 0.67 -0.35
C GLU A 95 -4.46 -0.78 -0.63
N SER A 96 -3.88 -1.09 -1.79
CA SER A 96 -3.43 -2.44 -2.12
C SER A 96 -2.31 -2.94 -1.19
N THR A 97 -1.43 -2.05 -0.73
CA THR A 97 -0.38 -2.44 0.23
C THR A 97 -0.95 -2.71 1.61
N LEU A 98 -1.92 -1.93 2.08
CA LEU A 98 -2.60 -2.23 3.34
C LEU A 98 -3.37 -3.55 3.26
N GLU A 99 -4.06 -3.83 2.15
CA GLU A 99 -4.72 -5.12 1.91
C GLU A 99 -3.73 -6.28 1.95
N ASN A 100 -2.54 -6.12 1.36
CA ASN A 100 -1.48 -7.10 1.44
C ASN A 100 -0.97 -7.30 2.87
N VAL A 101 -0.83 -6.22 3.66
CA VAL A 101 -0.50 -6.28 5.10
C VAL A 101 -1.58 -7.05 5.86
N LEU A 102 -2.86 -6.75 5.62
CA LEU A 102 -3.98 -7.42 6.29
C LEU A 102 -4.04 -8.92 5.94
N ARG A 103 -3.79 -9.26 4.68
CA ARG A 103 -3.69 -10.66 4.22
C ARG A 103 -2.53 -11.37 4.92
N TYR A 104 -1.34 -10.75 4.92
CA TYR A 104 -0.17 -11.31 5.60
C TYR A 104 -0.43 -11.57 7.09
N ILE A 105 -1.12 -10.64 7.79
CA ILE A 105 -1.50 -10.84 9.19
C ILE A 105 -2.44 -12.03 9.34
N LYS A 106 -3.46 -12.15 8.48
CA LYS A 106 -4.41 -13.27 8.50
C LYS A 106 -3.75 -14.62 8.24
N ASP A 107 -2.76 -14.67 7.35
CA ASP A 107 -2.05 -15.90 7.01
C ASP A 107 -1.00 -16.29 8.06
N ASN A 108 -0.55 -15.34 8.89
CA ASN A 108 0.57 -15.51 9.80
C ASN A 108 0.23 -15.18 11.28
N TYR A 109 -1.03 -15.00 11.66
CA TYR A 109 -1.43 -14.54 12.99
C TYR A 109 -0.93 -15.43 14.14
N MET A 110 -0.68 -16.71 13.88
CA MET A 110 -0.14 -17.67 14.85
C MET A 110 1.32 -17.35 15.25
N ASN A 111 2.04 -16.63 14.41
CA ASN A 111 3.43 -16.28 14.63
C ASN A 111 3.57 -15.04 15.53
N ASN A 112 4.78 -14.84 16.10
CA ASN A 112 5.10 -13.64 16.87
C ASN A 112 5.22 -12.42 15.96
N LEU A 113 4.08 -11.89 15.52
CA LEU A 113 4.00 -10.72 14.64
C LEU A 113 4.22 -9.44 15.44
N LYS A 114 5.13 -8.60 14.96
CA LYS A 114 5.37 -7.24 15.45
C LYS A 114 5.39 -6.28 14.27
N LEU A 115 4.82 -5.10 14.48
CA LEU A 115 4.72 -4.08 13.43
C LEU A 115 6.10 -3.69 12.87
N GLU A 116 7.13 -3.67 13.75
CA GLU A 116 8.52 -3.37 13.39
C GLU A 116 9.13 -4.39 12.42
N ARG A 117 8.64 -5.64 12.45
CA ARG A 117 9.09 -6.71 11.55
C ARG A 117 8.28 -6.75 10.26
N ILE A 118 7.00 -6.39 10.32
CA ILE A 118 6.11 -6.44 9.17
C ILE A 118 6.31 -5.22 8.27
N ALA A 119 6.43 -4.03 8.83
CA ALA A 119 6.48 -2.79 8.05
C ALA A 119 7.55 -2.77 6.96
N PRO A 120 8.81 -3.21 7.21
CA PRO A 120 9.83 -3.26 6.17
C PRO A 120 9.51 -4.20 5.01
N LEU A 121 8.75 -5.29 5.24
CA LEU A 121 8.35 -6.24 4.19
C LEU A 121 7.48 -5.59 3.13
N PHE A 122 6.77 -4.51 3.49
CA PHE A 122 5.89 -3.75 2.62
C PHE A 122 6.42 -2.36 2.27
N GLY A 123 7.72 -2.11 2.52
CA GLY A 123 8.37 -0.83 2.19
C GLY A 123 7.98 0.34 3.10
N TYR A 124 7.48 0.07 4.31
CA TYR A 124 7.12 1.08 5.29
C TYR A 124 8.04 1.09 6.51
N ASN A 125 8.10 2.23 7.22
CA ASN A 125 8.53 2.23 8.60
C ASN A 125 7.34 1.90 9.54
N SER A 126 7.62 1.39 10.73
CA SER A 126 6.61 0.93 11.68
C SER A 126 5.69 2.05 12.18
N SER A 127 6.21 3.24 12.39
CA SER A 127 5.43 4.41 12.84
C SER A 127 4.39 4.84 11.80
N TYR A 128 4.80 4.89 10.53
CA TYR A 128 3.90 5.23 9.44
C TYR A 128 2.83 4.15 9.24
N LEU A 129 3.24 2.87 9.17
CA LEU A 129 2.30 1.76 9.02
C LEU A 129 1.32 1.72 10.18
N GLY A 130 1.77 1.97 11.43
CA GLY A 130 0.92 2.03 12.60
C GLY A 130 -0.16 3.10 12.51
N LYS A 131 0.20 4.31 12.07
CA LYS A 131 -0.77 5.40 11.85
C LYS A 131 -1.77 5.08 10.74
N LEU A 132 -1.27 4.58 9.60
CA LEU A 132 -2.11 4.18 8.46
C LEU A 132 -3.09 3.07 8.87
N PHE A 133 -2.61 2.08 9.62
CA PHE A 133 -3.40 0.97 10.12
C PHE A 133 -4.54 1.47 11.03
N THR A 134 -4.21 2.30 12.02
CA THR A 134 -5.21 2.87 12.94
C THR A 134 -6.23 3.73 12.22
N GLN A 135 -5.79 4.54 11.25
CA GLN A 135 -6.67 5.41 10.47
C GLN A 135 -7.68 4.61 9.61
N LYS A 136 -7.22 3.50 9.00
CA LYS A 136 -8.07 2.70 8.10
C LYS A 136 -8.90 1.64 8.83
N MET A 137 -8.36 1.04 9.89
CA MET A 137 -9.01 -0.05 10.62
C MET A 137 -9.78 0.42 11.87
N GLY A 138 -9.65 1.69 12.27
CA GLY A 138 -10.26 2.22 13.50
C GLY A 138 -9.65 1.66 14.80
N MET A 139 -8.61 0.81 14.71
CA MET A 139 -7.93 0.18 15.84
C MET A 139 -6.44 -0.02 15.53
N ASN A 140 -5.62 -0.14 16.59
CA ASN A 140 -4.20 -0.39 16.41
C ASN A 140 -3.92 -1.85 16.00
N PHE A 141 -2.70 -2.08 15.48
CA PHE A 141 -2.25 -3.38 15.01
C PHE A 141 -2.41 -4.51 16.05
N THR A 142 -2.04 -4.25 17.29
CA THR A 142 -2.14 -5.26 18.37
C THR A 142 -3.58 -5.66 18.65
N ALA A 143 -4.49 -4.70 18.68
CA ALA A 143 -5.92 -4.96 18.89
C ALA A 143 -6.51 -5.76 17.71
N TYR A 144 -6.10 -5.47 16.49
CA TYR A 144 -6.53 -6.23 15.32
C TYR A 144 -5.99 -7.67 15.32
N LEU A 145 -4.72 -7.86 15.69
CA LEU A 145 -4.13 -9.19 15.81
C LEU A 145 -4.82 -10.02 16.89
N ASP A 146 -5.11 -9.40 18.06
CA ASP A 146 -5.89 -10.05 19.10
C ASP A 146 -7.29 -10.47 18.60
N LEU A 147 -7.97 -9.60 17.83
CA LEU A 147 -9.29 -9.92 17.26
C LEU A 147 -9.21 -11.18 16.39
N ILE A 148 -8.26 -11.26 15.44
CA ILE A 148 -8.09 -12.43 14.57
C ILE A 148 -7.82 -13.69 15.39
N ARG A 149 -6.96 -13.61 16.39
CA ARG A 149 -6.60 -14.75 17.25
C ARG A 149 -7.78 -15.25 18.07
N ILE A 150 -8.58 -14.33 18.61
CA ILE A 150 -9.79 -14.69 19.36
C ILE A 150 -10.80 -15.37 18.45
N GLU A 151 -11.07 -14.82 17.26
CA GLU A 151 -11.96 -15.48 16.29
C GLU A 151 -11.48 -16.90 15.91
N ALA A 152 -10.21 -17.07 15.62
CA ALA A 152 -9.64 -18.38 15.33
C ALA A 152 -9.75 -19.34 16.53
N SER A 153 -9.58 -18.84 17.77
CA SER A 153 -9.71 -19.66 18.97
C SER A 153 -11.15 -20.12 19.23
N LYS A 154 -12.15 -19.35 18.81
CA LYS A 154 -13.57 -19.75 18.92
C LYS A 154 -13.88 -20.98 18.09
N GLU A 155 -13.34 -21.08 16.90
CA GLU A 155 -13.50 -22.28 16.05
C GLU A 155 -12.85 -23.51 16.69
N LEU A 156 -11.65 -23.39 17.22
CA LEU A 156 -10.97 -24.48 17.93
C LEU A 156 -11.69 -24.88 19.24
N LEU A 157 -12.33 -23.93 19.91
CA LEU A 157 -13.17 -24.20 21.09
C LEU A 157 -14.43 -25.00 20.73
N LYS A 158 -15.04 -24.74 19.55
CA LYS A 158 -16.20 -25.49 19.05
C LYS A 158 -15.84 -26.94 18.71
N GLU A 159 -14.68 -27.17 18.10
CA GLU A 159 -14.19 -28.52 17.78
C GLU A 159 -14.03 -29.41 19.03
N GLY A 160 -13.73 -28.81 20.17
CA GLY A 160 -13.75 -29.45 21.48
C GLY A 160 -12.57 -30.40 21.77
N SER A 161 -11.69 -30.67 20.81
CA SER A 161 -10.62 -31.66 20.91
C SER A 161 -9.40 -31.20 21.71
N MET A 162 -9.13 -29.90 21.77
CA MET A 162 -7.92 -29.31 22.37
C MET A 162 -8.20 -28.71 23.74
N LYS A 163 -7.20 -28.74 24.65
CA LYS A 163 -7.25 -28.00 25.91
C LYS A 163 -7.10 -26.49 25.66
N VAL A 164 -7.60 -25.65 26.57
CA VAL A 164 -7.62 -24.20 26.41
C VAL A 164 -6.20 -23.62 26.25
N TYR A 165 -5.20 -24.15 26.98
CA TYR A 165 -3.84 -23.69 26.88
C TYR A 165 -3.21 -24.05 25.51
N GLU A 166 -3.56 -25.22 24.95
CA GLU A 166 -3.10 -25.65 23.61
C GLU A 166 -3.70 -24.75 22.53
N ILE A 167 -4.96 -24.35 22.69
CA ILE A 167 -5.61 -23.38 21.79
C ILE A 167 -4.91 -22.03 21.86
N ALA A 168 -4.61 -21.52 23.06
CA ALA A 168 -3.90 -20.27 23.24
C ALA A 168 -2.57 -20.25 22.50
N GLU A 169 -1.77 -21.30 22.65
CA GLU A 169 -0.50 -21.47 21.96
C GLU A 169 -0.68 -21.55 20.43
N LYS A 170 -1.62 -22.37 19.97
CA LYS A 170 -1.90 -22.60 18.55
C LYS A 170 -2.34 -21.33 17.83
N VAL A 171 -3.07 -20.43 18.49
CA VAL A 171 -3.47 -19.15 17.91
C VAL A 171 -2.44 -18.03 18.11
N GLY A 172 -1.27 -18.35 18.71
CA GLY A 172 -0.12 -17.46 18.77
C GLY A 172 0.03 -16.64 20.06
N TYR A 173 -0.64 -17.03 21.15
CA TYR A 173 -0.40 -16.44 22.47
C TYR A 173 0.70 -17.22 23.20
N SER A 174 1.78 -16.54 23.57
CA SER A 174 2.85 -17.12 24.40
C SER A 174 2.52 -17.18 25.89
N ASN A 175 1.46 -16.47 26.32
CA ASN A 175 0.99 -16.44 27.71
C ASN A 175 -0.51 -16.74 27.76
N VAL A 176 -0.87 -17.80 28.47
CA VAL A 176 -2.24 -18.30 28.58
C VAL A 176 -3.13 -17.34 29.37
N ASP A 177 -2.61 -16.71 30.43
CA ASP A 177 -3.39 -15.75 31.23
C ASP A 177 -3.73 -14.49 30.43
N TYR A 178 -2.79 -14.05 29.60
CA TYR A 178 -3.04 -12.95 28.66
C TYR A 178 -4.12 -13.34 27.65
N PHE A 179 -4.09 -14.55 27.11
CA PHE A 179 -5.17 -15.06 26.26
C PHE A 179 -6.52 -15.06 26.96
N HIS A 180 -6.60 -15.59 28.21
CA HIS A 180 -7.82 -15.57 28.99
C HIS A 180 -8.39 -14.15 29.17
N THR A 181 -7.50 -13.19 29.48
CA THR A 181 -7.88 -11.78 29.65
C THR A 181 -8.43 -11.19 28.33
N LYS A 182 -7.78 -11.45 27.21
CA LYS A 182 -8.20 -10.95 25.89
C LYS A 182 -9.49 -11.59 25.43
N PHE A 183 -9.62 -12.90 25.60
CA PHE A 183 -10.84 -13.63 25.24
C PHE A 183 -12.03 -13.13 26.07
N LYS A 184 -11.88 -13.02 27.40
CA LYS A 184 -12.95 -12.51 28.27
C LYS A 184 -13.32 -11.06 27.96
N LYS A 185 -12.33 -10.22 27.58
CA LYS A 185 -12.61 -8.84 27.15
C LYS A 185 -13.39 -8.79 25.84
N SER A 186 -13.15 -9.70 24.91
CA SER A 186 -13.85 -9.78 23.62
C SER A 186 -15.25 -10.40 23.75
N GLU A 187 -15.35 -11.55 24.43
CA GLU A 187 -16.56 -12.38 24.43
C GLU A 187 -17.41 -12.24 25.71
N GLY A 188 -16.96 -11.47 26.69
CA GLY A 188 -17.63 -11.27 27.97
C GLY A 188 -17.50 -12.44 28.96
N ILE A 189 -17.06 -13.62 28.52
CA ILE A 189 -16.92 -14.86 29.31
C ILE A 189 -15.56 -15.51 29.05
N SER A 190 -15.13 -16.41 29.94
CA SER A 190 -13.89 -17.14 29.78
C SER A 190 -13.95 -18.16 28.62
N PRO A 191 -12.80 -18.59 28.04
CA PRO A 191 -12.77 -19.63 27.01
C PRO A 191 -13.42 -20.95 27.45
N ALA A 192 -13.26 -21.34 28.72
CA ALA A 192 -13.85 -22.54 29.26
C ALA A 192 -15.40 -22.42 29.36
N GLU A 193 -15.90 -21.27 29.81
CA GLU A 193 -17.33 -20.98 29.82
C GLU A 193 -17.92 -20.90 28.42
N TYR A 194 -17.19 -20.31 27.48
CA TYR A 194 -17.59 -20.26 26.08
C TYR A 194 -17.78 -21.68 25.52
N ARG A 195 -16.79 -22.55 25.70
CA ARG A 195 -16.88 -23.97 25.30
C ARG A 195 -18.08 -24.70 25.93
N ARG A 196 -18.35 -24.44 27.23
CA ARG A 196 -19.47 -25.07 27.92
C ARG A 196 -20.84 -24.65 27.39
N LYS A 197 -20.96 -23.42 26.89
CA LYS A 197 -22.19 -22.90 26.26
C LYS A 197 -22.46 -23.47 24.86
N LEU A 198 -21.45 -24.02 24.23
CA LEU A 198 -21.57 -24.62 22.89
C LEU A 198 -21.96 -26.10 22.90
N ARG A 199 -21.89 -26.72 24.08
CA ARG A 199 -22.32 -28.10 24.33
C ARG A 199 -23.76 -28.15 24.81
#